data_ef72e158ee7d89ed03085123bdb23239
#
_entry.id   ef72e158ee7d89ed03085123bdb23239
#
_cell.length_a   1.000
_cell.length_b   1.000
_cell.length_c   1.000
_cell.angle_alpha   90.00
_cell.angle_beta   90.00
_cell.angle_gamma   90.00
#
_symmetry.space_group_name_H-M   'P 1'
#
loop_
_entity.id
_entity.type
_entity.pdbx_description
1 polymer ?
#
loop_
_entity_poly.entity_id
_entity_poly.type
_entity_poly.pdbx_seq_one_letter_code
_entity_poly.pdbx_strand_id
1 'polypeptide(L)'
;VTAQERPSYGGGGSHTSGYPVTVPGQTEHGSVTVNPKSACKGDTVTITVKPDSGYVLETLTAMDKSGSERKLTDKGGGKYTFTMPAGKVEVKATFMEDNSVLNFFYDVPNDSFYYEAVKWAAGKNIASGVGNNLFAPDQPCTRAQIVTFLWRAAGSPEPENSGSFSDVPASAYYAKAVAWAVENGITTGTGDGMFSPDAVCTRAQAVTFLWRYEKAPVA
;
A
#
# COMPACT_ATOMS: atom_id res chain seq x y z
N VAL A 1 60.38 -26.67 52.81
CA VAL A 1 59.41 -25.62 52.49
C VAL A 1 58.49 -26.19 51.46
N THR A 2 57.29 -26.61 51.87
CA THR A 2 56.26 -27.27 51.10
C THR A 2 55.41 -26.21 50.44
N ALA A 3 55.28 -26.27 49.09
CA ALA A 3 54.36 -25.43 48.29
C ALA A 3 52.97 -26.00 48.45
N GLN A 4 52.02 -25.11 48.84
CA GLN A 4 50.62 -25.42 49.02
C GLN A 4 49.89 -25.14 47.69
N GLU A 5 49.34 -26.18 47.07
CA GLU A 5 48.45 -26.04 45.86
C GLU A 5 47.16 -25.36 46.21
N ARG A 6 46.77 -24.33 45.40
CA ARG A 6 45.48 -23.71 45.45
C ARG A 6 44.49 -24.53 44.63
N PRO A 7 43.27 -24.78 45.12
CA PRO A 7 42.27 -25.42 44.31
C PRO A 7 41.77 -24.48 43.23
N SER A 8 41.82 -24.94 41.99
CA SER A 8 41.23 -24.30 40.81
C SER A 8 39.70 -24.42 40.91
N TYR A 9 39.03 -23.29 41.13
CA TYR A 9 37.58 -23.20 40.94
C TYR A 9 37.29 -23.12 39.44
N GLY A 10 36.91 -24.25 38.86
CA GLY A 10 36.32 -24.31 37.54
C GLY A 10 34.90 -23.70 37.59
N GLY A 11 34.78 -22.46 37.12
CA GLY A 11 33.49 -21.84 36.87
C GLY A 11 32.81 -22.53 35.69
N GLY A 12 31.97 -23.53 35.98
CA GLY A 12 31.04 -24.11 35.01
C GLY A 12 30.02 -23.09 34.62
N GLY A 13 30.25 -22.34 33.52
CA GLY A 13 29.22 -21.57 32.87
C GLY A 13 28.15 -22.52 32.37
N SER A 14 26.98 -22.53 33.04
CA SER A 14 25.79 -23.20 32.54
C SER A 14 25.41 -22.53 31.24
N HIS A 15 25.71 -23.15 30.11
CA HIS A 15 25.12 -22.79 28.81
C HIS A 15 23.63 -23.15 28.86
N THR A 16 22.81 -22.22 29.31
CA THR A 16 21.36 -22.31 29.13
C THR A 16 21.11 -22.18 27.63
N SER A 17 20.94 -23.34 26.97
CA SER A 17 20.54 -23.38 25.57
C SER A 17 19.20 -22.65 25.45
N GLY A 18 19.16 -21.61 24.58
CA GLY A 18 17.96 -20.85 24.34
C GLY A 18 16.84 -21.71 23.74
N TYR A 19 15.61 -21.33 23.97
CA TYR A 19 14.44 -21.98 23.37
C TYR A 19 14.20 -21.44 21.96
N PRO A 20 13.83 -22.29 20.98
CA PRO A 20 13.63 -21.87 19.61
C PRO A 20 12.36 -21.03 19.45
N VAL A 21 12.43 -20.04 18.55
CA VAL A 21 11.29 -19.29 18.03
C VAL A 21 11.13 -19.65 16.55
N THR A 22 9.99 -20.25 16.22
CA THR A 22 9.70 -20.72 14.87
C THR A 22 8.71 -19.82 14.18
N VAL A 23 8.88 -19.65 12.87
CA VAL A 23 7.94 -18.97 11.97
C VAL A 23 7.52 -19.92 10.87
N PRO A 24 6.37 -19.75 10.21
CA PRO A 24 5.99 -20.53 9.04
C PRO A 24 7.05 -20.44 7.94
N GLY A 25 7.23 -21.51 7.19
CA GLY A 25 8.20 -21.54 6.07
C GLY A 25 7.80 -20.64 4.91
N GLN A 26 6.50 -20.49 4.68
CA GLN A 26 5.90 -19.55 3.73
C GLN A 26 4.62 -18.97 4.34
N THR A 27 4.41 -17.69 4.10
CA THR A 27 3.15 -16.98 4.37
C THR A 27 2.66 -16.39 3.05
N GLU A 28 1.39 -16.57 2.74
CA GLU A 28 0.77 -15.94 1.58
C GLU A 28 0.65 -14.43 1.83
N HIS A 29 0.94 -13.62 0.82
CA HIS A 29 0.76 -12.16 0.83
C HIS A 29 1.60 -11.37 1.83
N GLY A 30 2.73 -11.94 2.24
CA GLY A 30 3.67 -11.25 3.12
C GLY A 30 4.74 -12.15 3.70
N SER A 31 5.60 -11.57 4.53
CA SER A 31 6.67 -12.30 5.20
C SER A 31 6.76 -11.97 6.69
N VAL A 32 7.21 -12.96 7.47
CA VAL A 32 7.44 -12.84 8.91
C VAL A 32 8.83 -13.33 9.22
N THR A 33 9.56 -12.56 10.00
CA THR A 33 10.88 -12.95 10.49
C THR A 33 10.99 -12.69 11.99
N VAL A 34 11.87 -13.42 12.67
CA VAL A 34 12.12 -13.25 14.10
C VAL A 34 13.60 -13.12 14.38
N ASN A 35 13.94 -12.31 15.36
CA ASN A 35 15.30 -12.09 15.82
C ASN A 35 15.31 -11.88 17.36
N PRO A 36 16.08 -12.69 18.12
CA PRO A 36 16.81 -13.88 17.71
C PRO A 36 15.89 -15.07 17.41
N LYS A 37 16.37 -16.07 16.64
CA LYS A 37 15.66 -17.34 16.37
C LYS A 37 15.69 -18.33 17.55
N SER A 38 16.48 -18.03 18.58
CA SER A 38 16.55 -18.78 19.84
C SER A 38 16.90 -17.80 20.95
N ALA A 39 16.18 -17.87 22.08
CA ALA A 39 16.32 -16.93 23.19
C ALA A 39 16.11 -17.63 24.53
N CYS A 40 16.73 -17.14 25.61
CA CYS A 40 16.52 -17.61 26.96
C CYS A 40 15.22 -17.02 27.52
N LYS A 41 14.68 -17.67 28.58
CA LYS A 41 13.54 -17.12 29.32
C LYS A 41 13.86 -15.71 29.80
N GLY A 42 12.96 -14.77 29.52
CA GLY A 42 13.09 -13.36 29.89
C GLY A 42 13.68 -12.47 28.80
N ASP A 43 14.33 -13.03 27.80
CA ASP A 43 14.86 -12.24 26.68
C ASP A 43 13.74 -11.64 25.83
N THR A 44 14.06 -10.53 25.17
CA THR A 44 13.16 -9.91 24.21
C THR A 44 13.40 -10.46 22.81
N VAL A 45 12.34 -10.91 22.17
CA VAL A 45 12.35 -11.35 20.77
C VAL A 45 11.59 -10.32 19.94
N THR A 46 12.15 -9.94 18.80
CA THR A 46 11.53 -9.05 17.83
C THR A 46 10.97 -9.86 16.66
N ILE A 47 9.71 -9.63 16.35
CA ILE A 47 9.04 -10.12 15.15
C ILE A 47 9.02 -8.96 14.15
N THR A 48 9.43 -9.20 12.92
CA THR A 48 9.27 -8.24 11.82
C THR A 48 8.30 -8.81 10.81
N VAL A 49 7.25 -8.06 10.52
CA VAL A 49 6.18 -8.38 9.59
C VAL A 49 6.28 -7.44 8.40
N LYS A 50 6.21 -7.99 7.20
CA LYS A 50 6.24 -7.21 5.96
C LYS A 50 5.15 -7.73 5.02
N PRO A 51 3.98 -7.06 4.96
CA PRO A 51 2.96 -7.35 3.97
C PRO A 51 3.47 -7.09 2.54
N ASP A 52 2.95 -7.82 1.57
CA ASP A 52 3.14 -7.54 0.16
C ASP A 52 2.35 -6.30 -0.27
N SER A 53 2.64 -5.78 -1.46
CA SER A 53 1.92 -4.60 -1.99
C SER A 53 0.43 -4.91 -2.16
N GLY A 54 -0.43 -4.08 -1.56
CA GLY A 54 -1.89 -4.27 -1.57
C GLY A 54 -2.42 -5.17 -0.45
N TYR A 55 -1.57 -5.53 0.52
CA TYR A 55 -1.98 -6.33 1.68
C TYR A 55 -1.61 -5.64 2.99
N VAL A 56 -2.34 -5.97 4.05
CA VAL A 56 -2.07 -5.54 5.43
C VAL A 56 -2.04 -6.76 6.35
N LEU A 57 -1.42 -6.60 7.51
CA LEU A 57 -1.43 -7.62 8.54
C LEU A 57 -2.86 -7.78 9.08
N GLU A 58 -3.41 -8.98 8.97
CA GLU A 58 -4.72 -9.35 9.51
C GLU A 58 -4.58 -9.86 10.95
N THR A 59 -3.74 -10.88 11.16
CA THR A 59 -3.48 -11.44 12.48
C THR A 59 -1.99 -11.64 12.71
N LEU A 60 -1.55 -11.49 13.97
CA LEU A 60 -0.22 -11.86 14.42
C LEU A 60 -0.32 -12.48 15.79
N THR A 61 0.11 -13.73 15.94
CA THR A 61 0.11 -14.46 17.19
C THR A 61 1.48 -15.06 17.49
N ALA A 62 1.81 -15.15 18.78
CA ALA A 62 2.97 -15.87 19.28
C ALA A 62 2.50 -16.82 20.37
N MET A 63 2.53 -18.13 20.09
CA MET A 63 2.00 -19.18 20.95
C MET A 63 3.13 -19.94 21.61
N ASP A 64 3.08 -20.13 22.91
CA ASP A 64 4.04 -20.96 23.63
C ASP A 64 3.67 -22.46 23.51
N LYS A 65 4.55 -23.32 24.06
CA LYS A 65 4.36 -24.79 24.01
C LYS A 65 3.09 -25.29 24.70
N SER A 66 2.46 -24.49 25.56
CA SER A 66 1.21 -24.81 26.25
C SER A 66 -0.03 -24.35 25.48
N GLY A 67 0.16 -23.68 24.32
CA GLY A 67 -0.92 -23.08 23.57
C GLY A 67 -1.37 -21.72 24.11
N SER A 68 -0.61 -21.13 25.04
CA SER A 68 -0.92 -19.81 25.58
C SER A 68 -0.32 -18.71 24.68
N GLU A 69 -1.15 -17.72 24.36
CA GLU A 69 -0.71 -16.59 23.55
C GLU A 69 0.16 -15.64 24.36
N ARG A 70 1.25 -15.18 23.75
CA ARG A 70 2.16 -14.20 24.34
C ARG A 70 1.72 -12.79 23.99
N LYS A 71 1.75 -11.89 24.98
CA LYS A 71 1.43 -10.48 24.73
C LYS A 71 2.48 -9.86 23.80
N LEU A 72 2.03 -9.36 22.68
CA LEU A 72 2.84 -8.62 21.73
C LEU A 72 2.78 -7.12 22.03
N THR A 73 3.92 -6.45 21.89
CA THR A 73 4.01 -4.98 21.97
C THR A 73 4.39 -4.46 20.60
N ASP A 74 3.52 -3.65 20.01
CA ASP A 74 3.79 -2.97 18.74
C ASP A 74 4.84 -1.88 18.94
N LYS A 75 5.86 -1.85 18.06
CA LYS A 75 6.94 -0.87 18.03
C LYS A 75 6.88 0.05 16.81
N GLY A 76 5.82 -0.11 15.99
CA GLY A 76 5.67 0.60 14.73
C GLY A 76 6.53 0.01 13.60
N GLY A 77 6.21 0.41 12.35
CA GLY A 77 6.95 -0.04 11.17
C GLY A 77 6.97 -1.55 10.95
N GLY A 78 5.90 -2.26 11.32
CA GLY A 78 5.78 -3.72 11.20
C GLY A 78 6.63 -4.50 12.20
N LYS A 79 7.10 -3.88 13.28
CA LYS A 79 7.90 -4.54 14.33
C LYS A 79 7.10 -4.74 15.59
N TYR A 80 7.15 -5.96 16.11
CA TYR A 80 6.49 -6.36 17.36
C TYR A 80 7.51 -7.05 18.26
N THR A 81 7.33 -6.95 19.57
CA THR A 81 8.21 -7.61 20.55
C THR A 81 7.41 -8.41 21.55
N PHE A 82 8.00 -9.49 22.04
CA PHE A 82 7.48 -10.25 23.18
C PHE A 82 8.63 -10.73 24.09
N THR A 83 8.30 -11.08 25.32
CA THR A 83 9.24 -11.66 26.27
C THR A 83 9.22 -13.19 26.16
N MET A 84 10.37 -13.80 25.97
CA MET A 84 10.53 -15.24 25.78
C MET A 84 10.12 -16.03 27.04
N PRO A 85 9.21 -17.03 26.94
CA PRO A 85 8.85 -17.92 28.02
C PRO A 85 9.90 -19.03 28.21
N ALA A 86 9.69 -19.90 29.20
CA ALA A 86 10.48 -21.13 29.37
C ALA A 86 9.97 -22.23 28.42
N GLY A 87 10.25 -22.12 27.13
CA GLY A 87 9.86 -23.09 26.12
C GLY A 87 9.84 -22.48 24.72
N LYS A 88 9.65 -23.34 23.71
CA LYS A 88 9.52 -22.89 22.31
C LYS A 88 8.34 -21.95 22.13
N VAL A 89 8.45 -21.04 21.18
CA VAL A 89 7.36 -20.17 20.72
C VAL A 89 7.18 -20.34 19.22
N GLU A 90 5.94 -20.46 18.78
CA GLU A 90 5.55 -20.46 17.37
C GLU A 90 4.86 -19.15 17.05
N VAL A 91 5.37 -18.42 16.05
CA VAL A 91 4.79 -17.17 15.55
C VAL A 91 4.02 -17.48 14.29
N LYS A 92 2.79 -16.97 14.18
CA LYS A 92 1.94 -17.04 12.98
C LYS A 92 1.43 -15.65 12.63
N ALA A 93 1.34 -15.39 11.34
CA ALA A 93 0.69 -14.21 10.82
C ALA A 93 -0.16 -14.56 9.60
N THR A 94 -1.27 -13.84 9.44
CA THR A 94 -2.07 -13.84 8.22
C THR A 94 -2.14 -12.43 7.66
N PHE A 95 -2.32 -12.34 6.36
CA PHE A 95 -2.43 -11.08 5.65
C PHE A 95 -3.75 -11.07 4.88
N MET A 96 -4.40 -9.92 4.84
CA MET A 96 -5.61 -9.70 4.07
C MET A 96 -5.38 -8.55 3.09
N GLU A 97 -6.22 -8.47 2.07
CA GLU A 97 -6.19 -7.34 1.15
C GLU A 97 -6.37 -6.01 1.88
N ASP A 98 -5.55 -5.03 1.50
CA ASP A 98 -5.69 -3.67 2.02
C ASP A 98 -6.90 -2.98 1.39
N ASN A 99 -8.03 -3.11 2.05
CA ASN A 99 -9.27 -2.43 1.67
C ASN A 99 -9.40 -1.02 2.25
N SER A 100 -8.32 -0.48 2.87
CA SER A 100 -8.36 0.83 3.53
C SER A 100 -8.77 1.96 2.60
N VAL A 101 -8.39 1.86 1.31
CA VAL A 101 -8.78 2.84 0.28
C VAL A 101 -10.30 2.84 0.03
N LEU A 102 -10.96 1.67 0.12
CA LEU A 102 -12.40 1.53 -0.12
C LEU A 102 -13.26 1.82 1.10
N ASN A 103 -12.71 1.72 2.29
CA ASN A 103 -13.38 2.17 3.51
C ASN A 103 -13.65 3.69 3.50
N PHE A 104 -13.10 4.42 2.51
CA PHE A 104 -13.38 5.83 2.30
C PHE A 104 -14.57 6.10 1.38
N PHE A 105 -15.05 5.12 0.60
CA PHE A 105 -16.15 5.31 -0.35
C PHE A 105 -17.37 4.51 0.07
N TYR A 106 -18.31 5.19 0.73
CA TYR A 106 -19.55 4.56 1.23
C TYR A 106 -20.49 4.10 0.11
N ASP A 107 -20.31 4.61 -1.11
CA ASP A 107 -21.17 4.37 -2.27
C ASP A 107 -20.53 3.38 -3.28
N VAL A 108 -19.51 2.61 -2.86
CA VAL A 108 -18.88 1.57 -3.67
C VAL A 108 -19.09 0.20 -3.00
N PRO A 109 -20.19 -0.52 -3.33
CA PRO A 109 -20.45 -1.84 -2.78
C PRO A 109 -19.41 -2.88 -3.23
N ASN A 110 -19.05 -3.80 -2.33
CA ASN A 110 -18.02 -4.81 -2.56
C ASN A 110 -18.37 -5.79 -3.71
N ASP A 111 -19.65 -5.96 -4.01
CA ASP A 111 -20.18 -6.84 -5.04
C ASP A 111 -20.45 -6.14 -6.36
N SER A 112 -20.15 -4.84 -6.46
CA SER A 112 -20.32 -4.09 -7.71
C SER A 112 -19.28 -4.48 -8.76
N PHE A 113 -19.67 -4.50 -10.04
CA PHE A 113 -18.74 -4.85 -11.14
C PHE A 113 -17.54 -3.91 -11.26
N TYR A 114 -17.66 -2.70 -10.73
CA TYR A 114 -16.60 -1.68 -10.76
C TYR A 114 -15.73 -1.65 -9.47
N TYR A 115 -16.01 -2.49 -8.47
CA TYR A 115 -15.33 -2.49 -7.18
C TYR A 115 -13.80 -2.58 -7.31
N GLU A 116 -13.31 -3.60 -8.01
CA GLU A 116 -11.87 -3.81 -8.21
C GLU A 116 -11.24 -2.70 -9.05
N ALA A 117 -11.97 -2.15 -10.02
CA ALA A 117 -11.50 -1.02 -10.82
C ALA A 117 -11.35 0.26 -9.99
N VAL A 118 -12.32 0.55 -9.11
CA VAL A 118 -12.24 1.70 -8.19
C VAL A 118 -11.11 1.52 -7.19
N LYS A 119 -10.99 0.33 -6.59
CA LYS A 119 -9.90 -0.03 -5.68
C LYS A 119 -8.53 0.19 -6.33
N TRP A 120 -8.33 -0.32 -7.53
CA TRP A 120 -7.10 -0.14 -8.29
C TRP A 120 -6.82 1.33 -8.60
N ALA A 121 -7.79 2.06 -9.13
CA ALA A 121 -7.63 3.46 -9.53
C ALA A 121 -7.35 4.37 -8.32
N ALA A 122 -8.03 4.14 -7.19
CA ALA A 122 -7.80 4.87 -5.95
C ALA A 122 -6.43 4.53 -5.35
N GLY A 123 -6.06 3.24 -5.29
CA GLY A 123 -4.76 2.79 -4.79
C GLY A 123 -3.56 3.29 -5.61
N LYS A 124 -3.79 3.58 -6.90
CA LYS A 124 -2.79 4.20 -7.80
C LYS A 124 -2.87 5.73 -7.83
N ASN A 125 -3.73 6.35 -7.04
CA ASN A 125 -4.02 7.79 -7.08
C ASN A 125 -4.47 8.31 -8.45
N ILE A 126 -5.01 7.43 -9.31
CA ILE A 126 -5.56 7.80 -10.62
C ILE A 126 -6.89 8.51 -10.44
N ALA A 127 -7.79 7.92 -9.67
CA ALA A 127 -9.07 8.52 -9.31
C ALA A 127 -9.15 8.75 -7.80
N SER A 128 -9.71 9.86 -7.41
CA SER A 128 -10.08 10.18 -6.02
C SER A 128 -11.59 10.42 -5.97
N GLY A 129 -12.20 10.26 -4.80
CA GLY A 129 -13.62 10.53 -4.63
C GLY A 129 -13.99 11.99 -4.92
N VAL A 130 -15.29 12.26 -4.89
CA VAL A 130 -15.88 13.61 -5.12
C VAL A 130 -16.04 14.41 -3.82
N GLY A 131 -15.52 13.90 -2.70
CA GLY A 131 -15.66 14.46 -1.36
C GLY A 131 -16.64 13.67 -0.50
N ASN A 132 -16.69 13.96 0.81
CA ASN A 132 -17.56 13.31 1.79
C ASN A 132 -17.47 11.75 1.78
N ASN A 133 -16.32 11.21 1.46
CA ASN A 133 -16.07 9.77 1.30
C ASN A 133 -16.99 9.10 0.26
N LEU A 134 -17.31 9.83 -0.80
CA LEU A 134 -18.08 9.33 -1.95
C LEU A 134 -17.20 9.26 -3.20
N PHE A 135 -17.37 8.20 -3.98
CA PHE A 135 -16.76 8.03 -5.30
C PHE A 135 -17.66 8.54 -6.43
N ALA A 136 -18.96 8.47 -6.20
CA ALA A 136 -20.04 8.82 -7.14
C ALA A 136 -19.98 8.01 -8.46
N PRO A 137 -20.06 6.65 -8.38
CA PRO A 137 -19.81 5.78 -9.52
C PRO A 137 -20.79 5.99 -10.69
N ASP A 138 -22.01 6.44 -10.41
CA ASP A 138 -23.05 6.66 -11.42
C ASP A 138 -23.06 8.08 -12.00
N GLN A 139 -22.20 8.98 -11.50
CA GLN A 139 -22.12 10.33 -12.02
C GLN A 139 -21.35 10.39 -13.35
N PRO A 140 -21.83 11.15 -14.34
CA PRO A 140 -21.07 11.41 -15.55
C PRO A 140 -19.74 12.10 -15.23
N CYS A 141 -18.66 11.64 -15.83
CA CYS A 141 -17.37 12.31 -15.72
C CYS A 141 -17.34 13.58 -16.57
N THR A 142 -16.70 14.62 -16.05
CA THR A 142 -16.38 15.81 -16.85
C THR A 142 -15.14 15.56 -17.73
N ARG A 143 -14.94 16.42 -18.73
CA ARG A 143 -13.75 16.37 -19.58
C ARG A 143 -12.47 16.55 -18.77
N ALA A 144 -12.46 17.45 -17.78
CA ALA A 144 -11.33 17.65 -16.87
C ALA A 144 -11.02 16.39 -16.06
N GLN A 145 -12.01 15.67 -15.57
CA GLN A 145 -11.82 14.43 -14.83
C GLN A 145 -11.18 13.34 -15.70
N ILE A 146 -11.69 13.10 -16.90
CA ILE A 146 -11.14 12.06 -17.80
C ILE A 146 -9.70 12.36 -18.16
N VAL A 147 -9.35 13.60 -18.53
CA VAL A 147 -7.97 13.97 -18.85
C VAL A 147 -7.07 13.87 -17.61
N THR A 148 -7.59 14.20 -16.44
CA THR A 148 -6.82 14.05 -15.17
C THR A 148 -6.55 12.57 -14.87
N PHE A 149 -7.49 11.67 -15.10
CA PHE A 149 -7.30 10.24 -14.93
C PHE A 149 -6.19 9.70 -15.86
N LEU A 150 -6.20 10.10 -17.13
CA LEU A 150 -5.16 9.72 -18.09
C LEU A 150 -3.78 10.25 -17.68
N TRP A 151 -3.69 11.51 -17.29
CA TRP A 151 -2.45 12.13 -16.83
C TRP A 151 -1.89 11.43 -15.60
N ARG A 152 -2.73 11.11 -14.61
CA ARG A 152 -2.32 10.39 -13.41
C ARG A 152 -1.92 8.94 -13.73
N ALA A 153 -2.63 8.27 -14.63
CA ALA A 153 -2.26 6.92 -15.09
C ALA A 153 -0.90 6.91 -15.79
N ALA A 154 -0.54 8.00 -16.48
CA ALA A 154 0.77 8.21 -17.08
C ALA A 154 1.88 8.57 -16.06
N GLY A 155 1.58 8.61 -14.76
CA GLY A 155 2.54 8.96 -13.70
C GLY A 155 2.63 10.44 -13.38
N SER A 156 1.65 11.24 -13.78
CA SER A 156 1.56 12.70 -13.54
C SER A 156 2.79 13.47 -14.04
N PRO A 157 3.22 13.30 -15.30
CA PRO A 157 4.39 14.01 -15.82
C PRO A 157 4.18 15.51 -15.82
N GLU A 158 5.21 16.27 -15.47
CA GLU A 158 5.16 17.73 -15.49
C GLU A 158 5.11 18.23 -16.94
N PRO A 159 4.11 19.03 -17.32
CA PRO A 159 4.06 19.60 -18.67
C PRO A 159 5.16 20.66 -18.86
N GLU A 160 5.70 20.75 -20.08
CA GLU A 160 6.73 21.73 -20.43
C GLU A 160 6.15 23.15 -20.56
N ASN A 161 4.90 23.26 -21.00
CA ASN A 161 4.21 24.53 -21.20
C ASN A 161 2.98 24.63 -20.30
N SER A 162 2.68 25.83 -19.82
CA SER A 162 1.37 26.12 -19.24
C SER A 162 0.33 26.15 -20.35
N GLY A 163 -0.75 25.39 -20.19
CA GLY A 163 -1.84 25.34 -21.19
C GLY A 163 -2.43 26.72 -21.49
N SER A 164 -2.98 26.86 -22.72
CA SER A 164 -3.40 28.14 -23.29
C SER A 164 -4.91 28.30 -23.44
N PHE A 165 -5.72 27.50 -22.74
CA PHE A 165 -7.19 27.65 -22.79
C PHE A 165 -7.68 28.72 -21.85
N SER A 166 -8.57 29.61 -22.31
CA SER A 166 -9.09 30.73 -21.54
C SER A 166 -9.96 30.32 -20.35
N ASP A 167 -10.52 29.12 -20.39
CA ASP A 167 -11.39 28.52 -19.38
C ASP A 167 -10.68 27.51 -18.45
N VAL A 168 -9.31 27.49 -18.49
CA VAL A 168 -8.49 26.64 -17.62
C VAL A 168 -7.62 27.53 -16.72
N PRO A 169 -8.10 27.89 -15.53
CA PRO A 169 -7.28 28.65 -14.57
C PRO A 169 -6.02 27.87 -14.18
N ALA A 170 -4.89 28.55 -14.07
CA ALA A 170 -3.62 27.94 -13.67
C ALA A 170 -3.68 27.25 -12.28
N SER A 171 -4.58 27.70 -11.39
CA SER A 171 -4.82 27.14 -10.07
C SER A 171 -5.78 25.92 -10.08
N ALA A 172 -6.37 25.58 -11.20
CA ALA A 172 -7.30 24.44 -11.27
C ALA A 172 -6.53 23.11 -11.08
N TYR A 173 -7.14 22.14 -10.38
CA TYR A 173 -6.54 20.83 -10.11
C TYR A 173 -6.18 20.06 -11.40
N TYR A 174 -6.88 20.37 -12.49
CA TYR A 174 -6.70 19.76 -13.80
C TYR A 174 -5.78 20.55 -14.75
N ALA A 175 -5.27 21.72 -14.33
CA ALA A 175 -4.50 22.60 -15.24
C ALA A 175 -3.28 21.89 -15.84
N LYS A 176 -2.48 21.20 -15.04
CA LYS A 176 -1.32 20.42 -15.51
C LYS A 176 -1.75 19.25 -16.40
N ALA A 177 -2.83 18.56 -16.06
CA ALA A 177 -3.32 17.46 -16.86
C ALA A 177 -3.80 17.90 -18.24
N VAL A 178 -4.47 19.06 -18.33
CA VAL A 178 -4.89 19.64 -19.61
C VAL A 178 -3.69 20.10 -20.44
N ALA A 179 -2.72 20.78 -19.84
CA ALA A 179 -1.50 21.20 -20.53
C ALA A 179 -0.75 19.98 -21.09
N TRP A 180 -0.52 18.95 -20.29
CA TRP A 180 0.08 17.69 -20.72
C TRP A 180 -0.69 17.01 -21.86
N ALA A 181 -2.03 17.02 -21.80
CA ALA A 181 -2.86 16.40 -22.82
C ALA A 181 -2.78 17.13 -24.15
N VAL A 182 -2.58 18.46 -24.15
CA VAL A 182 -2.32 19.25 -25.37
C VAL A 182 -0.96 18.91 -25.95
N GLU A 183 0.09 18.91 -25.12
CA GLU A 183 1.47 18.57 -25.56
C GLU A 183 1.57 17.18 -26.19
N ASN A 184 0.81 16.23 -25.66
CA ASN A 184 0.77 14.84 -26.16
C ASN A 184 -0.26 14.61 -27.27
N GLY A 185 -0.91 15.68 -27.78
CA GLY A 185 -1.88 15.59 -28.87
C GLY A 185 -3.17 14.86 -28.49
N ILE A 186 -3.44 14.66 -27.20
CA ILE A 186 -4.65 13.97 -26.71
C ILE A 186 -5.89 14.86 -26.92
N THR A 187 -5.75 16.17 -26.75
CA THR A 187 -6.82 17.14 -26.95
C THR A 187 -6.33 18.39 -27.67
N THR A 188 -7.24 19.01 -28.41
CA THR A 188 -7.05 20.34 -29.02
C THR A 188 -8.10 21.33 -28.51
N GLY A 189 -8.84 20.95 -27.46
CA GLY A 189 -9.95 21.73 -26.94
C GLY A 189 -11.28 21.45 -27.62
N THR A 190 -12.23 22.36 -27.46
CA THR A 190 -13.58 22.29 -28.02
C THR A 190 -13.83 23.38 -29.12
N GLY A 191 -12.84 24.22 -29.35
CA GLY A 191 -12.92 25.39 -30.22
C GLY A 191 -12.80 26.70 -29.45
N ASP A 192 -12.63 27.81 -30.17
CA ASP A 192 -12.60 29.18 -29.64
C ASP A 192 -11.65 29.40 -28.45
N GLY A 193 -10.53 28.64 -28.41
CA GLY A 193 -9.54 28.71 -27.32
C GLY A 193 -10.02 28.14 -25.99
N MET A 194 -11.05 27.28 -26.01
CA MET A 194 -11.65 26.67 -24.82
C MET A 194 -11.37 25.15 -24.74
N PHE A 195 -11.24 24.65 -23.52
CA PHE A 195 -11.16 23.22 -23.21
C PHE A 195 -12.51 22.65 -22.80
N SER A 196 -13.36 23.45 -22.23
CA SER A 196 -14.67 23.10 -21.62
C SER A 196 -14.52 22.06 -20.48
N PRO A 197 -13.80 22.40 -19.39
CA PRO A 197 -13.41 21.43 -18.35
C PRO A 197 -14.61 20.77 -17.66
N ASP A 198 -15.68 21.53 -17.42
CA ASP A 198 -16.87 21.07 -16.69
C ASP A 198 -17.92 20.39 -17.58
N ALA A 199 -17.73 20.42 -18.90
CA ALA A 199 -18.63 19.73 -19.81
C ALA A 199 -18.54 18.20 -19.60
N VAL A 200 -19.72 17.54 -19.66
CA VAL A 200 -19.79 16.07 -19.61
C VAL A 200 -18.98 15.48 -20.75
N CYS A 201 -18.07 14.57 -20.42
CA CYS A 201 -17.29 13.84 -21.41
C CYS A 201 -18.16 12.74 -22.03
N THR A 202 -18.46 12.85 -23.30
CA THR A 202 -19.20 11.79 -24.01
C THR A 202 -18.34 10.54 -24.18
N ARG A 203 -19.00 9.38 -24.36
CA ARG A 203 -18.27 8.12 -24.63
C ARG A 203 -17.33 8.26 -25.85
N ALA A 204 -17.76 8.94 -26.90
CA ALA A 204 -16.95 9.19 -28.09
C ALA A 204 -15.70 10.02 -27.75
N GLN A 205 -15.84 11.07 -26.94
CA GLN A 205 -14.71 11.89 -26.50
C GLN A 205 -13.75 11.08 -25.61
N ALA A 206 -14.26 10.32 -24.65
CA ALA A 206 -13.43 9.50 -23.77
C ALA A 206 -12.60 8.47 -24.57
N VAL A 207 -13.22 7.75 -25.51
CA VAL A 207 -12.52 6.79 -26.38
C VAL A 207 -11.51 7.49 -27.30
N THR A 208 -11.84 8.70 -27.79
CA THR A 208 -10.91 9.50 -28.61
C THR A 208 -9.67 9.91 -27.80
N PHE A 209 -9.84 10.31 -26.55
CA PHE A 209 -8.71 10.63 -25.66
C PHE A 209 -7.82 9.40 -25.41
N LEU A 210 -8.41 8.24 -25.13
CA LEU A 210 -7.70 6.98 -24.97
C LEU A 210 -6.94 6.60 -26.25
N TRP A 211 -7.57 6.63 -27.39
CA TRP A 211 -6.95 6.30 -28.68
C TRP A 211 -5.77 7.21 -28.99
N ARG A 212 -5.89 8.51 -28.76
CA ARG A 212 -4.80 9.47 -28.94
C ARG A 212 -3.69 9.27 -27.92
N TYR A 213 -4.03 8.96 -26.68
CA TYR A 213 -3.05 8.61 -25.63
C TYR A 213 -2.19 7.42 -26.05
N GLU A 214 -2.79 6.40 -26.64
CA GLU A 214 -2.10 5.24 -27.21
C GLU A 214 -1.44 5.53 -28.58
N LYS A 215 -1.26 6.81 -28.93
CA LYS A 215 -0.63 7.29 -30.19
C LYS A 215 -1.38 6.87 -31.46
N ALA A 216 -2.70 6.84 -31.39
CA ALA A 216 -3.60 6.60 -32.51
C ALA A 216 -3.25 5.30 -33.28
N PRO A 217 -3.21 4.13 -32.64
CA PRO A 217 -2.88 2.88 -33.32
C PRO A 217 -3.87 2.61 -34.45
N VAL A 218 -3.37 2.09 -35.58
CA VAL A 218 -4.20 1.63 -36.69
C VAL A 218 -4.87 0.31 -36.29
N ALA A 219 -6.16 0.15 -36.59
CA ALA A 219 -6.94 -1.06 -36.30
C ALA A 219 -6.55 -2.20 -37.26
#